data_fcd993b776230eb8a4f8371c422573f2
#
_entry.id   fcd993b776230eb8a4f8371c422573f2
#
_cell.length_a   1.000
_cell.length_b   1.000
_cell.length_c   1.000
_cell.angle_alpha   90.00
_cell.angle_beta   90.00
_cell.angle_gamma   90.00
#
_symmetry.space_group_name_H-M   'P 1'
#
loop_
_entity.id
_entity.type
_entity.pdbx_description
1 polymer ?
#
loop_
_entity_poly.entity_id
_entity_poly.type
_entity_poly.pdbx_seq_one_letter_code
_entity_poly.pdbx_strand_id
1 'polypeptide(L)'
;VVIYAAFLRALPTIQTIQYYQLLLVPTLLIMHLTELKNTPVSDLVKLGEEQMGLENLARLRKQDIVFAILKQHAKSGEDIFGGGVLEILPDGFGFLRSADSSYLAGPDDIYVSPSQIRRFNLQTGDKIEGKIRPPKEGERYFALLKVDQVNDDKPEVSRSKILFENLTPLHANSRLRMERGNGSTEDLTARILDLASPIGKGQRGLIVAPPKAGKTMLLQNIAQSITHNYP
;
A
#
# COMPACT_ATOMS: atom_id res chain seq x y z
N VAL A 1 -5.31 -19.92 -10.97
CA VAL A 1 -6.16 -18.98 -11.75
C VAL A 1 -6.99 -19.71 -12.82
N VAL A 2 -6.57 -20.89 -13.29
CA VAL A 2 -7.28 -21.62 -14.39
C VAL A 2 -8.41 -22.52 -13.88
N ILE A 3 -8.48 -22.86 -12.60
CA ILE A 3 -9.50 -23.77 -12.04
C ILE A 3 -10.81 -23.04 -11.65
N TYR A 4 -10.79 -21.73 -11.48
CA TYR A 4 -11.99 -20.95 -11.12
C TYR A 4 -12.90 -20.60 -12.30
N ALA A 5 -12.39 -20.59 -13.51
CA ALA A 5 -13.19 -20.26 -14.71
C ALA A 5 -14.09 -21.41 -15.21
N ALA A 6 -13.82 -22.66 -14.81
CA ALA A 6 -14.60 -23.82 -15.23
C ALA A 6 -15.88 -24.06 -14.40
N PHE A 7 -15.94 -23.52 -13.17
CA PHE A 7 -17.08 -23.72 -12.27
C PHE A 7 -18.22 -22.71 -12.49
N LEU A 8 -17.95 -21.60 -13.18
CA LEU A 8 -18.93 -20.51 -13.42
C LEU A 8 -19.86 -20.75 -14.63
N ARG A 9 -19.69 -21.84 -15.39
CA ARG A 9 -20.55 -22.16 -16.57
C ARG A 9 -21.71 -23.09 -16.28
N ALA A 10 -21.89 -23.58 -15.06
CA ALA A 10 -22.84 -24.65 -14.75
C ALA A 10 -23.99 -24.29 -13.79
N LEU A 11 -24.15 -23.02 -13.37
CA LEU A 11 -25.24 -22.65 -12.48
C LEU A 11 -26.21 -21.65 -13.15
N PRO A 12 -27.52 -21.84 -13.04
CA PRO A 12 -28.53 -20.94 -13.62
C PRO A 12 -28.52 -19.60 -12.88
N THR A 13 -28.66 -18.52 -13.62
CA THR A 13 -28.40 -17.10 -13.31
C THR A 13 -29.08 -16.53 -12.06
N ILE A 14 -30.14 -17.13 -11.54
CA ILE A 14 -30.90 -16.66 -10.39
C ILE A 14 -30.35 -17.22 -9.07
N GLN A 15 -29.83 -18.42 -9.04
CA GLN A 15 -29.20 -18.99 -7.83
C GLN A 15 -27.82 -18.39 -7.56
N THR A 16 -27.12 -17.91 -8.58
CA THR A 16 -25.79 -17.28 -8.42
C THR A 16 -25.86 -15.95 -7.68
N ILE A 17 -26.91 -15.16 -7.90
CA ILE A 17 -27.11 -13.87 -7.21
C ILE A 17 -27.43 -14.08 -5.73
N GLN A 18 -28.23 -15.08 -5.41
CA GLN A 18 -28.59 -15.43 -4.03
C GLN A 18 -27.41 -16.06 -3.26
N TYR A 19 -26.53 -16.79 -3.94
CA TYR A 19 -25.31 -17.34 -3.37
C TYR A 19 -24.24 -16.24 -3.10
N TYR A 20 -24.15 -15.24 -3.96
CA TYR A 20 -23.28 -14.07 -3.71
C TYR A 20 -23.81 -13.18 -2.58
N GLN A 21 -25.11 -13.07 -2.39
CA GLN A 21 -25.68 -12.38 -1.23
C GLN A 21 -25.46 -13.15 0.08
N LEU A 22 -25.44 -14.47 0.06
CA LEU A 22 -25.15 -15.31 1.23
C LEU A 22 -23.65 -15.42 1.57
N LEU A 23 -22.76 -15.24 0.57
CA LEU A 23 -21.30 -15.19 0.76
C LEU A 23 -20.78 -13.80 1.16
N LEU A 24 -21.58 -12.75 0.96
CA LEU A 24 -21.26 -11.39 1.39
C LEU A 24 -21.57 -11.13 2.89
N VAL A 25 -22.31 -12.01 3.53
CA VAL A 25 -22.68 -11.85 4.96
C VAL A 25 -21.54 -12.17 5.94
N PRO A 26 -20.57 -13.09 5.70
CA PRO A 26 -19.47 -13.29 6.64
C PRO A 26 -18.29 -12.33 6.50
N THR A 27 -18.23 -11.50 5.44
CA THR A 27 -17.12 -10.54 5.27
C THR A 27 -17.28 -9.26 6.12
N LEU A 28 -18.43 -9.10 6.78
CA LEU A 28 -18.74 -7.97 7.66
C LEU A 28 -18.20 -8.12 9.10
N LEU A 29 -17.58 -9.25 9.42
CA LEU A 29 -17.04 -9.52 10.77
C LEU A 29 -15.67 -8.89 11.04
N ILE A 30 -14.97 -8.41 10.04
CA ILE A 30 -13.66 -7.75 10.18
C ILE A 30 -13.74 -6.39 9.48
N MET A 31 -13.90 -5.33 10.27
CA MET A 31 -13.96 -3.98 9.71
C MET A 31 -12.56 -3.40 9.54
N HIS A 32 -12.20 -3.12 8.30
CA HIS A 32 -10.90 -2.54 7.95
C HIS A 32 -11.05 -1.04 7.66
N LEU A 33 -10.32 -0.19 8.41
CA LEU A 33 -10.36 1.26 8.24
C LEU A 33 -10.05 1.69 6.80
N THR A 34 -9.08 1.03 6.16
CA THR A 34 -8.68 1.33 4.77
C THR A 34 -9.80 1.06 3.76
N GLU A 35 -10.58 -0.03 3.95
CA GLU A 35 -11.72 -0.34 3.07
C GLU A 35 -12.84 0.68 3.22
N LEU A 36 -13.14 1.10 4.44
CA LEU A 36 -14.11 2.16 4.69
C LEU A 36 -13.71 3.49 4.04
N LYS A 37 -12.41 3.83 4.06
CA LYS A 37 -11.90 5.03 3.39
C LYS A 37 -12.10 4.98 1.87
N ASN A 38 -11.99 3.82 1.25
CA ASN A 38 -12.17 3.64 -0.19
C ASN A 38 -13.63 3.55 -0.62
N THR A 39 -14.55 3.28 0.33
CA THR A 39 -15.99 3.16 0.03
C THR A 39 -16.60 4.53 -0.34
N PRO A 40 -17.49 4.61 -1.35
CA PRO A 40 -18.23 5.81 -1.68
C PRO A 40 -19.09 6.31 -0.52
N VAL A 41 -19.29 7.63 -0.42
CA VAL A 41 -20.07 8.25 0.68
C VAL A 41 -21.50 7.73 0.73
N SER A 42 -22.14 7.49 -0.43
CA SER A 42 -23.49 6.92 -0.54
C SER A 42 -23.63 5.58 0.17
N ASP A 43 -22.61 4.73 0.03
CA ASP A 43 -22.64 3.37 0.57
C ASP A 43 -22.26 3.37 2.06
N LEU A 44 -21.39 4.29 2.49
CA LEU A 44 -21.10 4.54 3.91
C LEU A 44 -22.34 5.02 4.68
N VAL A 45 -23.13 5.93 4.07
CA VAL A 45 -24.37 6.42 4.68
C VAL A 45 -25.37 5.27 4.85
N LYS A 46 -25.58 4.46 3.81
CA LYS A 46 -26.47 3.29 3.89
C LYS A 46 -25.99 2.30 4.97
N LEU A 47 -24.70 1.98 5.00
CA LEU A 47 -24.12 1.08 6.00
C LEU A 47 -24.35 1.62 7.42
N GLY A 48 -24.14 2.91 7.66
CA GLY A 48 -24.32 3.51 8.97
C GLY A 48 -25.77 3.63 9.40
N GLU A 49 -26.68 4.02 8.48
CA GLU A 49 -28.10 4.21 8.79
C GLU A 49 -28.84 2.87 8.89
N GLU A 50 -28.67 1.95 7.91
CA GLU A 50 -29.40 0.70 7.84
C GLU A 50 -28.89 -0.38 8.79
N GLN A 51 -27.56 -0.50 8.96
CA GLN A 51 -26.97 -1.59 9.73
C GLN A 51 -26.58 -1.18 11.17
N MET A 52 -26.24 0.10 11.39
CA MET A 52 -25.75 0.56 12.69
C MET A 52 -26.71 1.52 13.41
N GLY A 53 -27.83 1.91 12.78
CA GLY A 53 -28.82 2.78 13.36
C GLY A 53 -28.31 4.20 13.66
N LEU A 54 -27.34 4.69 12.90
CA LEU A 54 -26.81 6.05 13.00
C LEU A 54 -27.71 7.00 12.23
N GLU A 55 -28.07 8.14 12.80
CA GLU A 55 -28.93 9.13 12.17
C GLU A 55 -28.12 10.33 11.62
N ASN A 56 -28.66 10.98 10.59
CA ASN A 56 -28.13 12.25 10.04
C ASN A 56 -26.72 12.17 9.42
N LEU A 57 -26.27 11.00 8.97
CA LEU A 57 -24.93 10.82 8.38
C LEU A 57 -24.77 11.59 7.06
N ALA A 58 -25.81 11.74 6.28
CA ALA A 58 -25.77 12.41 4.96
C ALA A 58 -25.29 13.88 5.00
N ARG A 59 -25.28 14.51 6.16
CA ARG A 59 -24.84 15.91 6.36
C ARG A 59 -23.38 16.01 6.83
N LEU A 60 -22.74 14.89 7.16
CA LEU A 60 -21.38 14.85 7.68
C LEU A 60 -20.36 14.73 6.55
N ARG A 61 -19.11 15.11 6.85
CA ARG A 61 -17.99 14.83 5.96
C ARG A 61 -17.66 13.34 5.95
N LYS A 62 -17.12 12.83 4.86
CA LYS A 62 -16.75 11.41 4.74
C LYS A 62 -15.94 10.90 5.93
N GLN A 63 -14.99 11.67 6.42
CA GLN A 63 -14.15 11.32 7.59
C GLN A 63 -14.97 11.18 8.87
N ASP A 64 -15.94 12.08 9.09
CA ASP A 64 -16.80 12.05 10.26
C ASP A 64 -17.76 10.84 10.21
N ILE A 65 -18.22 10.46 9.01
CA ILE A 65 -19.06 9.27 8.79
C ILE A 65 -18.25 8.02 9.13
N VAL A 66 -17.04 7.87 8.58
CA VAL A 66 -16.14 6.74 8.88
C VAL A 66 -15.86 6.65 10.37
N PHE A 67 -15.57 7.78 11.01
CA PHE A 67 -15.34 7.85 12.45
C PHE A 67 -16.56 7.39 13.28
N ALA A 68 -17.77 7.86 12.91
CA ALA A 68 -19.01 7.48 13.58
C ALA A 68 -19.30 5.97 13.45
N ILE A 69 -19.10 5.41 12.25
CA ILE A 69 -19.24 3.98 11.96
C ILE A 69 -18.28 3.17 12.82
N LEU A 70 -16.99 3.53 12.83
CA LEU A 70 -15.96 2.81 13.61
C LEU A 70 -16.20 2.93 15.12
N LYS A 71 -16.66 4.08 15.59
CA LYS A 71 -17.01 4.28 17.01
C LYS A 71 -18.18 3.42 17.44
N GLN A 72 -19.17 3.25 16.58
CA GLN A 72 -20.32 2.38 16.84
C GLN A 72 -19.91 0.90 16.80
N HIS A 73 -19.11 0.51 15.81
CA HIS A 73 -18.57 -0.85 15.68
C HIS A 73 -17.71 -1.24 16.90
N ALA A 74 -16.90 -0.32 17.40
CA ALA A 74 -16.12 -0.55 18.62
C ALA A 74 -16.95 -0.76 19.86
N LYS A 75 -18.18 -0.19 19.94
CA LYS A 75 -19.10 -0.41 21.06
C LYS A 75 -19.70 -1.82 21.07
N SER A 76 -19.84 -2.46 19.90
CA SER A 76 -20.28 -3.87 19.81
C SER A 76 -19.19 -4.87 20.23
N GLY A 77 -17.98 -4.40 20.57
CA GLY A 77 -16.89 -5.25 21.05
C GLY A 77 -16.11 -5.97 19.95
N GLU A 78 -16.35 -5.62 18.71
CA GLU A 78 -15.69 -6.20 17.56
C GLU A 78 -14.34 -5.53 17.27
N ASP A 79 -13.42 -6.29 16.70
CA ASP A 79 -12.08 -5.85 16.41
C ASP A 79 -12.04 -4.97 15.16
N ILE A 80 -11.36 -3.83 15.26
CA ILE A 80 -11.12 -2.93 14.14
C ILE A 80 -9.67 -3.08 13.69
N PHE A 81 -9.47 -3.23 12.40
CA PHE A 81 -8.15 -3.29 11.78
C PHE A 81 -7.87 -2.02 10.99
N GLY A 82 -6.61 -1.62 10.98
CA GLY A 82 -6.16 -0.47 10.22
C GLY A 82 -4.67 -0.56 9.95
N GLY A 83 -4.25 0.15 8.92
CA GLY A 83 -2.86 0.17 8.52
C GLY A 83 -2.48 1.47 7.84
N GLY A 84 -1.20 1.61 7.59
CA GLY A 84 -0.62 2.76 6.92
C GLY A 84 0.90 2.73 6.96
N VAL A 85 1.50 3.81 6.50
CA VAL A 85 2.96 4.00 6.52
C VAL A 85 3.35 4.82 7.74
N LEU A 86 4.28 4.32 8.52
CA LEU A 86 4.72 4.95 9.75
C LEU A 86 5.54 6.22 9.46
N GLU A 87 5.17 7.31 10.11
CA GLU A 87 5.99 8.49 10.29
C GLU A 87 6.29 8.66 11.77
N ILE A 88 7.58 8.65 12.15
CA ILE A 88 8.03 8.86 13.52
C ILE A 88 8.35 10.33 13.70
N LEU A 89 7.77 10.95 14.73
CA LEU A 89 8.02 12.33 15.09
C LEU A 89 9.24 12.46 16.04
N PRO A 90 9.86 13.64 16.14
CA PRO A 90 11.02 13.89 17.01
C PRO A 90 10.79 13.48 18.47
N ASP A 91 9.54 13.56 18.95
CA ASP A 91 9.16 13.19 20.32
C ASP A 91 9.13 11.66 20.56
N GLY A 92 9.43 10.86 19.52
CA GLY A 92 9.58 9.41 19.62
C GLY A 92 8.29 8.60 19.50
N PHE A 93 7.14 9.23 19.32
CA PHE A 93 5.90 8.56 18.89
C PHE A 93 5.69 8.70 17.39
N GLY A 94 4.75 7.96 16.82
CA GLY A 94 4.50 8.00 15.39
C GLY A 94 3.04 7.98 15.02
N PHE A 95 2.78 8.21 13.74
CA PHE A 95 1.46 8.07 13.11
C PHE A 95 1.54 7.19 11.87
N LEU A 96 0.51 6.38 11.66
CA LEU A 96 0.33 5.68 10.40
C LEU A 96 -0.43 6.59 9.43
N ARG A 97 0.24 6.98 8.36
CA ARG A 97 -0.28 7.84 7.30
C ARG A 97 -0.90 7.01 6.18
N SER A 98 -1.97 7.52 5.60
CA SER A 98 -2.63 6.86 4.47
C SER A 98 -2.05 7.32 3.13
N ALA A 99 -1.91 6.38 2.19
CA ALA A 99 -1.57 6.70 0.79
C ALA A 99 -2.65 7.57 0.12
N ASP A 100 -3.93 7.39 0.49
CA ASP A 100 -5.06 8.14 -0.07
C ASP A 100 -4.98 9.64 0.22
N SER A 101 -4.35 10.03 1.32
CA SER A 101 -4.07 11.43 1.68
C SER A 101 -2.67 11.89 1.28
N SER A 102 -2.01 11.18 0.36
CA SER A 102 -0.62 11.45 -0.05
C SER A 102 0.35 11.52 1.13
N TYR A 103 0.10 10.71 2.16
CA TYR A 103 0.85 10.65 3.42
C TYR A 103 0.87 11.96 4.23
N LEU A 104 -0.03 12.88 3.94
CA LEU A 104 -0.19 14.11 4.70
C LEU A 104 -0.91 13.84 6.03
N ALA A 105 -0.61 14.69 7.04
CA ALA A 105 -1.26 14.62 8.34
C ALA A 105 -2.77 14.81 8.25
N GLY A 106 -3.52 13.91 8.86
CA GLY A 106 -4.99 13.92 8.85
C GLY A 106 -5.61 13.54 10.20
N PRO A 107 -6.90 13.84 10.40
CA PRO A 107 -7.61 13.49 11.63
C PRO A 107 -7.83 11.98 11.78
N ASP A 108 -7.68 11.23 10.72
CA ASP A 108 -7.88 9.79 10.59
C ASP A 108 -6.58 8.99 10.69
N ASP A 109 -5.50 9.63 11.11
CA ASP A 109 -4.22 8.97 11.36
C ASP A 109 -4.30 8.07 12.59
N ILE A 110 -3.49 7.00 12.60
CA ILE A 110 -3.45 6.05 13.70
C ILE A 110 -2.18 6.30 14.52
N TYR A 111 -2.36 6.59 15.80
CA TYR A 111 -1.25 6.81 16.73
C TYR A 111 -0.51 5.52 17.04
N VAL A 112 0.81 5.57 17.02
CA VAL A 112 1.72 4.48 17.39
C VAL A 112 2.58 4.91 18.57
N SER A 113 2.56 4.10 19.64
CA SER A 113 3.28 4.43 20.86
C SER A 113 4.80 4.23 20.74
N PRO A 114 5.62 4.99 21.48
CA PRO A 114 7.07 4.82 21.52
C PRO A 114 7.50 3.41 21.95
N SER A 115 6.70 2.76 22.79
CA SER A 115 6.97 1.39 23.24
C SER A 115 6.85 0.37 22.11
N GLN A 116 5.86 0.52 21.22
CA GLN A 116 5.69 -0.34 20.04
C GLN A 116 6.81 -0.09 19.03
N ILE A 117 7.17 1.17 18.78
CA ILE A 117 8.26 1.55 17.88
C ILE A 117 9.57 0.88 18.32
N ARG A 118 9.92 0.99 19.60
CA ARG A 118 11.13 0.35 20.15
C ARG A 118 11.05 -1.17 20.16
N ARG A 119 9.89 -1.73 20.52
CA ARG A 119 9.71 -3.19 20.63
C ARG A 119 9.95 -3.92 19.31
N PHE A 120 9.47 -3.37 18.20
CA PHE A 120 9.54 -3.98 16.87
C PHE A 120 10.61 -3.36 15.97
N ASN A 121 11.43 -2.45 16.50
CA ASN A 121 12.47 -1.73 15.74
C ASN A 121 11.89 -1.07 14.49
N LEU A 122 10.75 -0.36 14.65
CA LEU A 122 10.05 0.29 13.56
C LEU A 122 10.79 1.54 13.11
N GLN A 123 10.75 1.81 11.80
CA GLN A 123 11.37 2.97 11.17
C GLN A 123 10.32 3.78 10.40
N THR A 124 10.60 5.07 10.21
CA THR A 124 9.79 5.88 9.29
C THR A 124 9.83 5.27 7.89
N GLY A 125 8.65 5.09 7.29
CA GLY A 125 8.48 4.42 6.00
C GLY A 125 8.04 2.95 6.09
N ASP A 126 8.06 2.33 7.28
CA ASP A 126 7.53 0.97 7.44
C ASP A 126 6.01 0.95 7.23
N LYS A 127 5.52 0.03 6.42
CA LYS A 127 4.09 -0.28 6.28
C LYS A 127 3.67 -1.16 7.46
N ILE A 128 2.69 -0.72 8.22
CA ILE A 128 2.22 -1.42 9.41
C ILE A 128 0.74 -1.70 9.27
N GLU A 129 0.35 -2.92 9.60
CA GLU A 129 -1.04 -3.35 9.71
C GLU A 129 -1.28 -3.98 11.06
N GLY A 130 -2.46 -3.74 11.63
CA GLY A 130 -2.79 -4.29 12.91
C GLY A 130 -4.13 -3.85 13.49
N LYS A 131 -4.39 -4.33 14.69
CA LYS A 131 -5.61 -4.02 15.44
C LYS A 131 -5.50 -2.64 16.04
N ILE A 132 -6.55 -1.84 15.85
CA ILE A 132 -6.66 -0.47 16.37
C ILE A 132 -7.80 -0.35 17.35
N ARG A 133 -7.77 0.70 18.18
CA ARG A 133 -8.87 1.07 19.07
C ARG A 133 -9.35 2.50 18.78
N PRO A 134 -10.60 2.79 19.03
CA PRO A 134 -11.11 4.16 18.95
C PRO A 134 -10.45 5.05 20.03
N PRO A 135 -10.45 6.37 19.79
CA PRO A 135 -9.96 7.33 20.76
C PRO A 135 -10.80 7.30 22.04
N LYS A 136 -10.14 7.41 23.19
CA LYS A 136 -10.75 7.61 24.50
C LYS A 136 -11.15 9.08 24.69
N GLU A 137 -11.82 9.36 25.81
CA GLU A 137 -12.11 10.74 26.19
C GLU A 137 -10.81 11.56 26.29
N GLY A 138 -10.74 12.67 25.52
CA GLY A 138 -9.55 13.52 25.41
C GLY A 138 -8.56 13.12 24.33
N GLU A 139 -8.66 11.96 23.72
CA GLU A 139 -7.84 11.56 22.59
C GLU A 139 -8.50 11.97 21.26
N ARG A 140 -7.70 12.33 20.24
CA ARG A 140 -8.20 12.72 18.92
C ARG A 140 -8.05 11.62 17.88
N TYR A 141 -7.08 10.72 18.06
CA TYR A 141 -6.67 9.74 17.05
C TYR A 141 -7.00 8.32 17.48
N PHE A 142 -7.23 7.45 16.50
CA PHE A 142 -7.20 6.01 16.74
C PHE A 142 -5.81 5.63 17.25
N ALA A 143 -5.73 4.57 18.04
CA ALA A 143 -4.44 4.10 18.53
C ALA A 143 -4.21 2.63 18.17
N LEU A 144 -3.01 2.31 17.71
CA LEU A 144 -2.59 0.96 17.41
C LEU A 144 -2.49 0.15 18.71
N LEU A 145 -3.27 -0.93 18.82
CA LEU A 145 -3.24 -1.86 19.96
C LEU A 145 -2.20 -2.95 19.76
N LYS A 146 -2.25 -3.59 18.61
CA LYS A 146 -1.41 -4.73 18.29
C LYS A 146 -0.90 -4.60 16.86
N VAL A 147 0.37 -4.85 16.67
CA VAL A 147 1.00 -4.95 15.35
C VAL A 147 0.84 -6.39 14.88
N ASP A 148 0.19 -6.59 13.75
CA ASP A 148 0.00 -7.91 13.15
C ASP A 148 0.99 -8.14 12.00
N GLN A 149 1.28 -7.12 11.19
CA GLN A 149 2.27 -7.18 10.11
C GLN A 149 3.10 -5.91 10.03
N VAL A 150 4.35 -6.06 9.59
CA VAL A 150 5.29 -4.97 9.26
C VAL A 150 5.92 -5.28 7.91
N ASN A 151 5.71 -4.43 6.90
CA ASN A 151 6.17 -4.64 5.53
C ASN A 151 5.72 -5.99 4.94
N ASP A 152 4.46 -6.37 5.21
CA ASP A 152 3.83 -7.63 4.79
C ASP A 152 4.44 -8.90 5.44
N ASP A 153 5.37 -8.74 6.38
CA ASP A 153 6.00 -9.81 7.16
C ASP A 153 5.52 -9.81 8.63
N LYS A 154 5.84 -10.88 9.35
CA LYS A 154 5.58 -10.95 10.79
C LYS A 154 6.41 -9.93 11.57
N PRO A 155 5.88 -9.32 12.65
CA PRO A 155 6.58 -8.28 13.41
C PRO A 155 7.93 -8.72 14.00
N GLU A 156 8.09 -10.02 14.26
CA GLU A 156 9.33 -10.57 14.80
C GLU A 156 10.49 -10.46 13.79
N VAL A 157 10.21 -10.59 12.50
CA VAL A 157 11.21 -10.45 11.41
C VAL A 157 11.73 -9.02 11.36
N SER A 158 10.86 -8.02 11.57
CA SER A 158 11.24 -6.60 11.58
C SER A 158 12.30 -6.26 12.63
N ARG A 159 12.36 -6.98 13.74
CA ARG A 159 13.38 -6.74 14.78
C ARG A 159 14.80 -7.05 14.32
N SER A 160 14.95 -7.99 13.42
CA SER A 160 16.25 -8.45 12.88
C SER A 160 16.62 -7.80 11.55
N LYS A 161 15.82 -6.84 11.06
CA LYS A 161 16.10 -6.16 9.80
C LYS A 161 17.40 -5.37 9.87
N ILE A 162 18.20 -5.47 8.80
CA ILE A 162 19.41 -4.69 8.64
C ILE A 162 19.01 -3.29 8.16
N LEU A 163 19.44 -2.26 8.87
CA LEU A 163 19.21 -0.87 8.45
C LEU A 163 19.96 -0.60 7.14
N PHE A 164 19.33 0.18 6.25
CA PHE A 164 19.93 0.55 4.97
C PHE A 164 21.31 1.19 5.12
N GLU A 165 21.52 2.00 6.16
CA GLU A 165 22.77 2.67 6.47
C GLU A 165 23.91 1.70 6.83
N ASN A 166 23.56 0.51 7.32
CA ASN A 166 24.52 -0.54 7.67
C ASN A 166 24.85 -1.47 6.50
N LEU A 167 24.24 -1.27 5.33
CA LEU A 167 24.54 -2.06 4.15
C LEU A 167 25.89 -1.62 3.56
N THR A 168 26.72 -2.58 3.22
CA THR A 168 27.98 -2.31 2.51
C THR A 168 27.68 -1.90 1.06
N PRO A 169 28.07 -0.69 0.63
CA PRO A 169 27.86 -0.28 -0.75
C PRO A 169 28.72 -1.10 -1.71
N LEU A 170 28.10 -1.66 -2.72
CA LEU A 170 28.77 -2.41 -3.77
C LEU A 170 28.70 -1.64 -5.09
N HIS A 171 29.75 -1.74 -5.90
CA HIS A 171 29.68 -1.32 -7.28
C HIS A 171 28.72 -2.21 -8.07
N ALA A 172 28.11 -1.66 -9.13
CA ALA A 172 27.24 -2.40 -10.03
C ALA A 172 28.03 -3.51 -10.74
N ASN A 173 27.99 -4.73 -10.20
CA ASN A 173 28.71 -5.90 -10.70
C ASN A 173 27.88 -6.80 -11.61
N SER A 174 26.58 -6.57 -11.68
CA SER A 174 25.65 -7.33 -12.52
C SER A 174 25.18 -6.45 -13.68
N ARG A 175 25.57 -6.81 -14.91
CA ARG A 175 25.24 -6.04 -16.12
C ARG A 175 23.76 -6.16 -16.47
N LEU A 176 23.16 -5.04 -16.91
CA LEU A 176 21.91 -5.02 -17.63
C LEU A 176 22.19 -5.12 -19.12
N ARG A 177 21.74 -6.18 -19.77
CA ARG A 177 21.81 -6.34 -21.20
C ARG A 177 20.74 -5.47 -21.87
N MET A 178 21.14 -4.59 -22.77
CA MET A 178 20.23 -3.68 -23.48
C MET A 178 19.78 -4.24 -24.82
N GLU A 179 20.61 -5.03 -25.51
CA GLU A 179 20.27 -5.66 -26.79
C GLU A 179 19.07 -6.60 -26.65
N ARG A 180 18.06 -6.40 -27.50
CA ARG A 180 16.83 -7.22 -27.52
C ARG A 180 16.88 -8.37 -28.52
N GLY A 181 17.86 -8.36 -29.44
CA GLY A 181 18.08 -9.42 -30.42
C GLY A 181 17.10 -9.43 -31.60
N ASN A 182 16.32 -8.38 -31.78
CA ASN A 182 15.31 -8.29 -32.84
C ASN A 182 15.88 -7.82 -34.20
N GLY A 183 17.16 -7.46 -34.27
CA GLY A 183 17.83 -7.02 -35.49
C GLY A 183 17.35 -5.69 -36.06
N SER A 184 16.48 -4.95 -35.38
CA SER A 184 15.95 -3.68 -35.81
C SER A 184 16.96 -2.54 -35.67
N THR A 185 16.73 -1.43 -36.39
CA THR A 185 17.53 -0.20 -36.25
C THR A 185 17.43 0.41 -34.86
N GLU A 186 16.32 0.17 -34.14
CA GLU A 186 16.14 0.57 -32.75
C GLU A 186 17.07 -0.20 -31.80
N ASP A 187 17.38 -1.47 -32.12
CA ASP A 187 18.29 -2.30 -31.34
C ASP A 187 19.76 -1.87 -31.52
N LEU A 188 20.08 -1.11 -32.57
CA LEU A 188 21.41 -0.55 -32.77
C LEU A 188 21.84 0.34 -31.58
N THR A 189 20.93 1.18 -31.07
CA THR A 189 21.21 2.04 -29.91
C THR A 189 21.53 1.21 -28.69
N ALA A 190 20.76 0.14 -28.45
CA ALA A 190 20.96 -0.78 -27.34
C ALA A 190 22.31 -1.53 -27.42
N ARG A 191 22.68 -1.96 -28.63
CA ARG A 191 23.98 -2.62 -28.88
C ARG A 191 25.17 -1.68 -28.69
N ILE A 192 25.05 -0.41 -29.13
CA ILE A 192 26.09 0.60 -28.91
C ILE A 192 26.28 0.87 -27.44
N LEU A 193 25.19 0.98 -26.65
CA LEU A 193 25.26 1.12 -25.20
C LEU A 193 25.97 -0.07 -24.56
N ASP A 194 25.61 -1.28 -24.96
CA ASP A 194 26.23 -2.49 -24.46
C ASP A 194 27.74 -2.60 -24.73
N LEU A 195 28.20 -2.02 -25.83
CA LEU A 195 29.63 -2.03 -26.22
C LEU A 195 30.41 -0.87 -25.60
N ALA A 196 29.84 0.36 -25.68
CA ALA A 196 30.58 1.59 -25.35
C ALA A 196 30.41 2.01 -23.89
N SER A 197 29.22 1.75 -23.29
CA SER A 197 28.86 2.21 -21.95
C SER A 197 27.91 1.23 -21.28
N PRO A 198 28.37 0.02 -20.93
CA PRO A 198 27.52 -0.99 -20.30
C PRO A 198 26.95 -0.49 -18.98
N ILE A 199 25.68 -0.76 -18.74
CA ILE A 199 24.94 -0.32 -17.56
C ILE A 199 24.74 -1.52 -16.63
N GLY A 200 25.01 -1.33 -15.34
CA GLY A 200 24.80 -2.34 -14.31
C GLY A 200 23.52 -2.12 -13.49
N LYS A 201 23.04 -3.17 -12.83
CA LYS A 201 21.89 -3.10 -11.92
C LYS A 201 22.22 -2.17 -10.74
N GLY A 202 21.34 -1.18 -10.49
CA GLY A 202 21.54 -0.18 -9.45
C GLY A 202 22.52 0.95 -9.78
N GLN A 203 23.10 0.98 -10.99
CA GLN A 203 24.01 2.04 -11.41
C GLN A 203 23.29 3.38 -11.57
N ARG A 204 23.92 4.44 -11.08
CA ARG A 204 23.52 5.84 -11.36
C ARG A 204 24.24 6.30 -12.61
N GLY A 205 23.50 6.76 -13.61
CA GLY A 205 24.02 7.26 -14.87
C GLY A 205 23.59 8.69 -15.15
N LEU A 206 24.43 9.43 -15.85
CA LEU A 206 24.14 10.79 -16.34
C LEU A 206 24.27 10.81 -17.87
N ILE A 207 23.21 11.23 -18.54
CA ILE A 207 23.21 11.44 -19.99
C ILE A 207 23.33 12.93 -20.27
N VAL A 208 24.48 13.34 -20.81
CA VAL A 208 24.75 14.72 -21.17
C VAL A 208 24.75 14.84 -22.71
N ALA A 209 23.88 15.70 -23.23
CA ALA A 209 23.79 15.95 -24.65
C ALA A 209 23.17 17.33 -24.91
N PRO A 210 23.48 17.99 -26.02
CA PRO A 210 22.87 19.25 -26.39
C PRO A 210 21.34 19.10 -26.61
N PRO A 211 20.59 20.19 -26.67
CA PRO A 211 19.17 20.16 -27.01
C PRO A 211 18.92 19.44 -28.34
N LYS A 212 17.83 18.69 -28.45
CA LYS A 212 17.41 17.96 -29.68
C LYS A 212 18.35 16.84 -30.14
N ALA A 213 19.30 16.40 -29.33
CA ALA A 213 20.24 15.31 -29.66
C ALA A 213 19.71 13.90 -29.38
N GLY A 214 18.40 13.70 -29.15
CA GLY A 214 17.81 12.39 -28.98
C GLY A 214 17.86 11.83 -27.56
N LYS A 215 18.10 12.65 -26.53
CA LYS A 215 18.13 12.18 -25.11
C LYS A 215 16.90 11.36 -24.69
N THR A 216 15.72 11.87 -25.04
CA THR A 216 14.45 11.19 -24.70
C THR A 216 14.32 9.85 -25.43
N MET A 217 14.74 9.79 -26.73
CA MET A 217 14.73 8.55 -27.48
C MET A 217 15.67 7.50 -26.88
N LEU A 218 16.85 7.95 -26.43
CA LEU A 218 17.82 7.08 -25.76
C LEU A 218 17.25 6.52 -24.45
N LEU A 219 16.61 7.37 -23.62
CA LEU A 219 15.95 6.92 -22.36
C LEU A 219 14.80 5.95 -22.63
N GLN A 220 13.99 6.20 -23.66
CA GLN A 220 12.92 5.30 -24.06
C GLN A 220 13.47 3.94 -24.51
N ASN A 221 14.53 3.91 -25.31
CA ASN A 221 15.17 2.68 -25.74
C ASN A 221 15.75 1.89 -24.56
N ILE A 222 16.37 2.55 -23.59
CA ILE A 222 16.86 1.92 -22.36
C ILE A 222 15.69 1.31 -21.59
N ALA A 223 14.62 2.07 -21.35
CA ALA A 223 13.45 1.58 -20.62
C ALA A 223 12.81 0.37 -21.31
N GLN A 224 12.60 0.44 -22.64
CA GLN A 224 12.05 -0.67 -23.42
C GLN A 224 12.95 -1.91 -23.37
N SER A 225 14.27 -1.73 -23.44
CA SER A 225 15.22 -2.84 -23.36
C SER A 225 15.19 -3.52 -21.99
N ILE A 226 15.12 -2.74 -20.92
CA ILE A 226 15.00 -3.27 -19.55
C ILE A 226 13.69 -4.04 -19.38
N THR A 227 12.56 -3.45 -19.79
CA THR A 227 11.24 -4.11 -19.68
C THR A 227 11.17 -5.39 -20.52
N HIS A 228 11.85 -5.44 -21.69
CA HIS A 228 11.87 -6.62 -22.54
C HIS A 228 12.74 -7.74 -21.97
N ASN A 229 13.94 -7.42 -21.51
CA ASN A 229 14.93 -8.41 -21.08
C ASN A 229 14.78 -8.83 -19.62
N TYR A 230 14.11 -7.99 -18.78
CA TYR A 230 13.94 -8.20 -17.34
C TYR A 230 12.49 -7.83 -16.93
N PRO A 231 11.48 -8.63 -17.33
CA PRO A 231 10.07 -8.41 -17.03
C PRO A 231 9.73 -8.51 -15.54
#